data_8f2d1165ce02ac35729bfc164b0e37af
#
_entry.id   8f2d1165ce02ac35729bfc164b0e37af
#
_cell.length_a   1.000
_cell.length_b   1.000
_cell.length_c   1.000
_cell.angle_alpha   90.00
_cell.angle_beta   90.00
_cell.angle_gamma   90.00
#
_symmetry.space_group_name_H-M   'P 1'
#
loop_
_entity.id
_entity.type
_entity.pdbx_description
1 polymer ?
#
loop_
_entity_poly.entity_id
_entity_poly.type
_entity_poly.pdbx_seq_one_letter_code
_entity_poly.pdbx_strand_id
1 'polypeptide(L)'
;MIDHIFKDLFPAQGMTERSEQIKLSHQMLDAMLDGGIALCDAGTGIGKTYAYLTAAAAASRFGAGSSHRPIIISTSSIALQNAVQTEYLPLLSCTLLADGQIDRPLLSVIRKGKGHYVCDERLGKRLRQVNFQKKDPAAADALRSLKDTLDMDKVPHLSGYDRERVCVPQFCDCDHQDCRYRRFLKRCDDDRYVFHICNHNLLLADAIHRSQGRRSILPEHGIIIVDEAHHCLSDGYQRVLQHFSDAK
;
A
#
# COMPACT_ATOMS: atom_id res chain seq x y z
N MET A 1 22.85 -11.49 -3.95
CA MET A 1 21.63 -11.40 -3.11
C MET A 1 20.45 -12.17 -3.74
N ILE A 2 19.96 -11.81 -4.93
CA ILE A 2 18.78 -12.48 -5.56
C ILE A 2 18.97 -13.99 -5.66
N ASP A 3 20.06 -14.45 -6.32
CA ASP A 3 20.32 -15.88 -6.46
C ASP A 3 20.37 -16.62 -5.12
N HIS A 4 21.04 -16.04 -4.13
CA HIS A 4 21.16 -16.62 -2.80
C HIS A 4 19.79 -16.77 -2.10
N ILE A 5 18.91 -15.78 -2.26
CA ILE A 5 17.55 -15.86 -1.70
C ILE A 5 16.77 -17.01 -2.33
N PHE A 6 16.76 -17.09 -3.67
CA PHE A 6 15.93 -18.07 -4.38
C PHE A 6 16.52 -19.49 -4.46
N LYS A 7 17.87 -19.62 -4.43
CA LYS A 7 18.53 -20.91 -4.55
C LYS A 7 18.87 -21.56 -3.21
N ASP A 8 19.08 -20.73 -2.17
CA ASP A 8 19.53 -21.24 -0.87
C ASP A 8 18.50 -20.97 0.24
N LEU A 9 18.11 -19.68 0.45
CA LEU A 9 17.32 -19.31 1.61
C LEU A 9 15.85 -19.74 1.52
N PHE A 10 15.20 -19.54 0.40
CA PHE A 10 13.82 -19.95 0.19
C PHE A 10 13.66 -21.47 0.13
N PRO A 11 14.52 -22.24 -0.56
CA PRO A 11 14.48 -23.70 -0.50
C PRO A 11 14.69 -24.27 0.91
N ALA A 12 15.54 -23.65 1.73
CA ALA A 12 15.71 -24.05 3.13
C ALA A 12 14.42 -23.88 3.97
N GLN A 13 13.47 -23.07 3.49
CA GLN A 13 12.13 -22.88 4.08
C GLN A 13 11.04 -23.70 3.38
N GLY A 14 11.40 -24.63 2.50
CA GLY A 14 10.47 -25.51 1.78
C GLY A 14 9.86 -24.89 0.52
N MET A 15 10.34 -23.74 0.07
CA MET A 15 9.91 -23.15 -1.21
C MET A 15 10.66 -23.75 -2.39
N THR A 16 9.96 -23.92 -3.51
CA THR A 16 10.57 -24.51 -4.72
C THR A 16 11.35 -23.43 -5.48
N GLU A 17 12.58 -23.72 -5.86
CA GLU A 17 13.36 -22.92 -6.80
C GLU A 17 12.68 -22.86 -8.17
N ARG A 18 12.63 -21.66 -8.76
CA ARG A 18 12.06 -21.39 -10.08
C ARG A 18 12.98 -20.47 -10.87
N SER A 19 13.60 -21.00 -11.90
CA SER A 19 14.57 -20.25 -12.72
C SER A 19 13.97 -19.01 -13.37
N GLU A 20 12.71 -19.08 -13.79
CA GLU A 20 12.01 -17.93 -14.39
C GLU A 20 11.74 -16.80 -13.38
N GLN A 21 11.45 -17.16 -12.12
CA GLN A 21 11.29 -16.19 -11.03
C GLN A 21 12.60 -15.45 -10.74
N ILE A 22 13.71 -16.19 -10.73
CA ILE A 22 15.05 -15.62 -10.52
C ILE A 22 15.39 -14.64 -11.65
N LYS A 23 15.21 -15.10 -12.90
CA LYS A 23 15.44 -14.27 -14.10
C LYS A 23 14.60 -12.99 -14.07
N LEU A 24 13.32 -13.11 -13.75
CA LEU A 24 12.40 -11.98 -13.62
C LEU A 24 12.86 -11.00 -12.55
N SER A 25 13.30 -11.51 -11.40
CA SER A 25 13.80 -10.67 -10.30
C SER A 25 15.05 -9.89 -10.70
N HIS A 26 15.97 -10.49 -11.44
CA HIS A 26 17.16 -9.79 -11.97
C HIS A 26 16.78 -8.69 -12.96
N GLN A 27 15.91 -8.98 -13.92
CA GLN A 27 15.43 -7.98 -14.90
C GLN A 27 14.77 -6.77 -14.23
N MET A 28 13.97 -7.04 -13.19
CA MET A 28 13.34 -5.97 -12.40
C MET A 28 14.37 -5.16 -11.63
N LEU A 29 15.37 -5.82 -11.03
CA LEU A 29 16.44 -5.12 -10.30
C LEU A 29 17.24 -4.21 -11.24
N ASP A 30 17.63 -4.69 -12.42
CA ASP A 30 18.36 -3.91 -13.40
C ASP A 30 17.57 -2.64 -13.77
N ALA A 31 16.27 -2.78 -14.08
CA ALA A 31 15.43 -1.62 -14.38
C ALA A 31 15.27 -0.65 -13.20
N MET A 32 15.24 -1.14 -11.97
CA MET A 32 15.16 -0.30 -10.77
C MET A 32 16.45 0.47 -10.53
N LEU A 33 17.60 -0.12 -10.81
CA LEU A 33 18.91 0.51 -10.63
C LEU A 33 19.22 1.50 -11.74
N ASP A 34 18.84 1.19 -12.97
CA ASP A 34 19.06 2.05 -14.15
C ASP A 34 18.07 3.22 -14.23
N GLY A 35 17.05 3.24 -13.38
CA GLY A 35 15.98 4.26 -13.42
C GLY A 35 15.08 4.14 -14.65
N GLY A 36 14.96 2.93 -15.21
CA GLY A 36 14.17 2.62 -16.39
C GLY A 36 12.74 2.20 -16.10
N ILE A 37 12.04 1.75 -17.15
CA ILE A 37 10.71 1.16 -17.10
C ILE A 37 10.81 -0.28 -17.57
N ALA A 38 10.40 -1.23 -16.74
CA ALA A 38 10.27 -2.63 -17.09
C ALA A 38 8.79 -3.01 -17.26
N LEU A 39 8.44 -3.54 -18.43
CA LEU A 39 7.16 -4.19 -18.68
C LEU A 39 7.38 -5.69 -18.64
N CYS A 40 6.90 -6.34 -17.58
CA CYS A 40 7.12 -7.75 -17.34
C CYS A 40 5.82 -8.52 -17.55
N ASP A 41 5.78 -9.33 -18.60
CA ASP A 41 4.72 -10.32 -18.80
C ASP A 41 5.16 -11.66 -18.17
N ALA A 42 4.49 -12.04 -17.11
CA ALA A 42 4.81 -13.23 -16.34
C ALA A 42 3.54 -14.02 -16.05
N GLY A 43 3.50 -15.29 -16.44
CA GLY A 43 2.38 -16.19 -16.25
C GLY A 43 1.96 -16.32 -14.78
N THR A 44 0.76 -16.86 -14.56
CA THR A 44 0.29 -17.20 -13.22
C THR A 44 1.17 -18.32 -12.62
N GLY A 45 1.44 -18.22 -11.32
CA GLY A 45 2.22 -19.23 -10.61
C GLY A 45 3.75 -19.11 -10.67
N ILE A 46 4.31 -18.19 -11.46
CA ILE A 46 5.77 -17.97 -11.51
C ILE A 46 6.31 -17.40 -10.16
N GLY A 47 5.47 -16.80 -9.35
CA GLY A 47 5.88 -16.20 -8.09
C GLY A 47 6.29 -14.72 -8.23
N LYS A 48 5.58 -13.96 -9.07
CA LYS A 48 5.80 -12.53 -9.35
C LYS A 48 6.03 -11.71 -8.09
N THR A 49 5.22 -11.96 -7.05
CA THR A 49 5.27 -11.19 -5.81
C THR A 49 6.65 -11.25 -5.16
N TYR A 50 7.21 -12.43 -4.95
CA TYR A 50 8.56 -12.54 -4.42
C TYR A 50 9.63 -12.03 -5.39
N ALA A 51 9.41 -12.16 -6.71
CA ALA A 51 10.36 -11.63 -7.68
C ALA A 51 10.53 -10.11 -7.54
N TYR A 52 9.42 -9.35 -7.52
CA TYR A 52 9.52 -7.90 -7.39
C TYR A 52 9.90 -7.45 -5.96
N LEU A 53 9.46 -8.16 -4.91
CA LEU A 53 9.83 -7.80 -3.54
C LEU A 53 11.33 -8.01 -3.29
N THR A 54 11.90 -9.11 -3.80
CA THR A 54 13.32 -9.40 -3.70
C THR A 54 14.16 -8.40 -4.50
N ALA A 55 13.74 -8.08 -5.73
CA ALA A 55 14.39 -7.04 -6.54
C ALA A 55 14.36 -5.68 -5.84
N ALA A 56 13.21 -5.29 -5.29
CA ALA A 56 13.03 -4.02 -4.58
C ALA A 56 13.86 -3.96 -3.28
N ALA A 57 13.92 -5.06 -2.52
CA ALA A 57 14.78 -5.14 -1.34
C ALA A 57 16.26 -5.02 -1.70
N ALA A 58 16.69 -5.64 -2.81
CA ALA A 58 18.04 -5.50 -3.32
C ALA A 58 18.33 -4.06 -3.80
N ALA A 59 17.42 -3.46 -4.55
CA ALA A 59 17.54 -2.08 -5.03
C ALA A 59 17.64 -1.07 -3.87
N SER A 60 16.85 -1.25 -2.80
CA SER A 60 16.90 -0.39 -1.61
C SER A 60 18.27 -0.44 -0.89
N ARG A 61 18.99 -1.55 -1.03
CA ARG A 61 20.31 -1.74 -0.43
C ARG A 61 21.44 -1.21 -1.29
N PHE A 62 21.34 -1.39 -2.62
CA PHE A 62 22.44 -1.13 -3.56
C PHE A 62 22.27 0.15 -4.38
N GLY A 63 21.09 0.80 -4.33
CA GLY A 63 20.83 2.04 -5.07
C GLY A 63 21.80 3.15 -4.71
N ALA A 64 22.44 3.73 -5.71
CA ALA A 64 23.39 4.82 -5.57
C ALA A 64 22.70 6.07 -5.05
N GLY A 65 23.08 6.52 -3.87
CA GLY A 65 22.53 7.70 -3.21
C GLY A 65 21.50 7.32 -2.15
N SER A 66 21.98 7.20 -0.94
CA SER A 66 21.26 6.80 0.28
C SER A 66 20.19 7.78 0.78
N SER A 67 19.47 8.44 -0.09
CA SER A 67 18.18 8.97 0.30
C SER A 67 17.22 7.78 0.32
N HIS A 68 16.81 7.35 1.50
CA HIS A 68 15.87 6.25 1.73
C HIS A 68 14.49 6.63 1.18
N ARG A 69 14.40 6.70 -0.16
CA ARG A 69 13.12 6.96 -0.81
C ARG A 69 12.29 5.69 -0.75
N PRO A 70 11.06 5.76 -0.24
CA PRO A 70 10.19 4.60 -0.17
C PRO A 70 9.86 4.05 -1.56
N ILE A 71 9.50 2.78 -1.57
CA ILE A 71 9.06 2.02 -2.73
C ILE A 71 7.56 1.93 -2.67
N ILE A 72 6.89 2.34 -3.75
CA ILE A 72 5.44 2.23 -3.88
C ILE A 72 5.09 0.89 -4.55
N ILE A 73 4.23 0.11 -3.91
CA ILE A 73 3.63 -1.10 -4.50
C ILE A 73 2.15 -0.82 -4.71
N SER A 74 1.73 -0.82 -5.96
CA SER A 74 0.33 -0.67 -6.34
C SER A 74 -0.23 -2.00 -6.80
N THR A 75 -1.35 -2.43 -6.20
CA THR A 75 -2.02 -3.70 -6.54
C THR A 75 -3.49 -3.49 -6.83
N SER A 76 -4.11 -4.45 -7.54
CA SER A 76 -5.53 -4.37 -7.91
C SER A 76 -6.48 -4.71 -6.76
N SER A 77 -6.06 -5.49 -5.76
CA SER A 77 -6.95 -6.03 -4.73
C SER A 77 -6.50 -5.74 -3.30
N ILE A 78 -7.49 -5.55 -2.41
CA ILE A 78 -7.25 -5.40 -0.96
C ILE A 78 -6.65 -6.69 -0.37
N ALA A 79 -7.07 -7.86 -0.87
CA ALA A 79 -6.53 -9.14 -0.42
C ALA A 79 -5.02 -9.23 -0.66
N LEU A 80 -4.57 -8.84 -1.87
CA LEU A 80 -3.15 -8.83 -2.19
C LEU A 80 -2.37 -7.77 -1.40
N GLN A 81 -2.95 -6.58 -1.17
CA GLN A 81 -2.32 -5.59 -0.28
C GLN A 81 -2.06 -6.16 1.10
N ASN A 82 -3.06 -6.84 1.67
CA ASN A 82 -2.93 -7.48 2.97
C ASN A 82 -1.89 -8.61 2.94
N ALA A 83 -1.93 -9.50 1.96
CA ALA A 83 -0.97 -10.60 1.82
C ALA A 83 0.48 -10.09 1.70
N VAL A 84 0.70 -9.03 0.90
CA VAL A 84 2.03 -8.40 0.80
C VAL A 84 2.49 -7.89 2.17
N GLN A 85 1.61 -7.25 2.94
CA GLN A 85 1.95 -6.68 4.25
C GLN A 85 2.11 -7.74 5.35
N THR A 86 1.27 -8.78 5.37
CA THR A 86 1.20 -9.70 6.52
C THR A 86 1.88 -11.04 6.29
N GLU A 87 2.20 -11.40 5.04
CA GLU A 87 2.76 -12.69 4.67
C GLU A 87 4.09 -12.54 3.92
N TYR A 88 4.07 -11.95 2.72
CA TYR A 88 5.24 -11.94 1.83
C TYR A 88 6.40 -11.09 2.35
N LEU A 89 6.14 -9.83 2.71
CA LEU A 89 7.19 -8.95 3.23
C LEU A 89 7.75 -9.39 4.59
N PRO A 90 6.93 -9.83 5.57
CA PRO A 90 7.45 -10.35 6.82
C PRO A 90 8.33 -11.58 6.61
N LEU A 91 7.93 -12.53 5.76
CA LEU A 91 8.73 -13.71 5.49
C LEU A 91 10.08 -13.33 4.85
N LEU A 92 10.07 -12.52 3.79
CA LEU A 92 11.29 -12.02 3.16
C LEU A 92 12.18 -11.27 4.15
N SER A 93 11.59 -10.40 4.96
CA SER A 93 12.30 -9.61 5.97
C SER A 93 12.97 -10.50 7.02
N CYS A 94 12.24 -11.48 7.57
CA CYS A 94 12.80 -12.44 8.54
C CYS A 94 13.93 -13.27 7.93
N THR A 95 13.76 -13.73 6.69
CA THR A 95 14.78 -14.50 5.96
C THR A 95 16.07 -13.69 5.78
N LEU A 96 15.94 -12.43 5.34
CA LEU A 96 17.10 -11.55 5.11
C LEU A 96 17.80 -11.14 6.41
N LEU A 97 17.03 -10.92 7.49
CA LEU A 97 17.59 -10.62 8.81
C LEU A 97 18.36 -11.82 9.36
N ALA A 98 17.79 -13.03 9.28
CA ALA A 98 18.42 -14.25 9.77
C ALA A 98 19.74 -14.56 9.05
N ASP A 99 19.83 -14.24 7.76
CA ASP A 99 21.04 -14.41 6.95
C ASP A 99 22.00 -13.21 7.04
N GLY A 100 21.68 -12.16 7.78
CA GLY A 100 22.52 -10.97 7.90
C GLY A 100 22.59 -10.10 6.64
N GLN A 101 21.67 -10.31 5.68
CA GLN A 101 21.61 -9.49 4.47
C GLN A 101 21.09 -8.07 4.74
N ILE A 102 20.29 -7.90 5.76
CA ILE A 102 19.80 -6.61 6.25
C ILE A 102 19.99 -6.52 7.76
N ASP A 103 20.15 -5.31 8.27
CA ASP A 103 20.37 -5.00 9.70
C ASP A 103 19.09 -4.57 10.42
N ARG A 104 18.02 -4.28 9.67
CA ARG A 104 16.73 -3.85 10.20
C ARG A 104 15.58 -4.43 9.36
N PRO A 105 14.38 -4.63 9.97
CA PRO A 105 13.26 -5.22 9.26
C PRO A 105 12.74 -4.32 8.12
N LEU A 106 12.26 -4.97 7.06
CA LEU A 106 11.57 -4.32 5.94
C LEU A 106 10.14 -3.98 6.37
N LEU A 107 9.93 -2.77 6.85
CA LEU A 107 8.61 -2.32 7.27
C LEU A 107 7.78 -1.82 6.09
N SER A 108 6.46 -2.06 6.18
CA SER A 108 5.51 -1.61 5.18
C SER A 108 4.29 -0.93 5.81
N VAL A 109 3.64 -0.07 5.04
CA VAL A 109 2.38 0.57 5.41
C VAL A 109 1.39 0.53 4.25
N ILE A 110 0.13 0.17 4.54
CA ILE A 110 -0.94 0.25 3.54
C ILE A 110 -1.51 1.68 3.56
N ARG A 111 -1.53 2.29 2.38
CA ARG A 111 -2.10 3.61 2.12
C ARG A 111 -3.41 3.44 1.35
N LYS A 112 -4.48 4.04 1.87
CA LYS A 112 -5.82 4.02 1.25
C LYS A 112 -6.33 5.44 1.09
N GLY A 113 -7.36 5.63 0.28
CA GLY A 113 -8.06 6.90 0.18
C GLY A 113 -8.72 7.30 1.52
N LYS A 114 -8.94 8.61 1.72
CA LYS A 114 -9.53 9.16 2.96
C LYS A 114 -10.83 8.49 3.35
N GLY A 115 -11.65 8.09 2.38
CA GLY A 115 -12.93 7.41 2.59
C GLY A 115 -12.83 6.04 3.27
N HIS A 116 -11.63 5.46 3.42
CA HIS A 116 -11.40 4.21 4.13
C HIS A 116 -11.02 4.41 5.61
N TYR A 117 -10.81 5.65 6.03
CA TYR A 117 -10.39 5.96 7.40
C TYR A 117 -11.49 6.69 8.17
N VAL A 118 -11.63 6.36 9.45
CA VAL A 118 -12.63 6.98 10.31
C VAL A 118 -12.16 8.36 10.79
N CYS A 119 -13.08 9.32 10.81
CA CYS A 119 -12.93 10.60 11.46
C CYS A 119 -13.55 10.55 12.87
N ASP A 120 -12.77 10.76 13.90
CA ASP A 120 -13.21 10.64 15.31
C ASP A 120 -14.35 11.60 15.65
N GLU A 121 -14.32 12.82 15.14
CA GLU A 121 -15.39 13.81 15.35
C GLU A 121 -16.71 13.36 14.73
N ARG A 122 -16.66 12.90 13.46
CA ARG A 122 -17.85 12.40 12.74
C ARG A 122 -18.39 11.13 13.39
N LEU A 123 -17.50 10.23 13.82
CA LEU A 123 -17.85 9.02 14.57
C LEU A 123 -18.57 9.39 15.87
N GLY A 124 -18.04 10.33 16.65
CA GLY A 124 -18.67 10.80 17.89
C GLY A 124 -20.07 11.37 17.66
N LYS A 125 -20.26 12.18 16.61
CA LYS A 125 -21.57 12.70 16.21
C LYS A 125 -22.53 11.56 15.84
N ARG A 126 -22.08 10.59 15.05
CA ARG A 126 -22.90 9.46 14.59
C ARG A 126 -23.30 8.53 15.74
N LEU A 127 -22.37 8.19 16.64
CA LEU A 127 -22.65 7.37 17.81
C LEU A 127 -23.71 7.99 18.72
N ARG A 128 -23.69 9.31 18.92
CA ARG A 128 -24.76 10.00 19.69
C ARG A 128 -26.13 9.81 19.05
N GLN A 129 -26.22 9.94 17.71
CA GLN A 129 -27.48 9.75 16.98
C GLN A 129 -28.00 8.32 17.09
N VAL A 130 -27.14 7.31 16.90
CA VAL A 130 -27.54 5.88 16.96
C VAL A 130 -27.96 5.48 18.37
N ASN A 131 -27.25 5.91 19.40
CA ASN A 131 -27.59 5.64 20.78
C ASN A 131 -28.95 6.27 21.18
N PHE A 132 -29.26 7.44 20.62
CA PHE A 132 -30.55 8.09 20.84
C PHE A 132 -31.73 7.33 20.18
N GLN A 133 -31.49 6.78 18.98
CA GLN A 133 -32.55 6.13 18.20
C GLN A 133 -32.86 4.67 18.61
N LYS A 134 -31.93 3.98 19.27
CA LYS A 134 -32.04 2.56 19.75
C LYS A 134 -32.55 1.54 18.71
N LYS A 135 -32.40 1.82 17.40
CA LYS A 135 -33.09 1.09 16.33
C LYS A 135 -32.33 -0.11 15.78
N ASP A 136 -30.96 -0.15 15.91
CA ASP A 136 -30.12 -1.21 15.34
C ASP A 136 -28.89 -1.46 16.21
N PRO A 137 -28.92 -2.50 17.07
CA PRO A 137 -27.81 -2.84 17.92
C PRO A 137 -26.54 -3.25 17.14
N ALA A 138 -26.68 -3.97 16.03
CA ALA A 138 -25.55 -4.44 15.24
C ALA A 138 -24.80 -3.29 14.56
N ALA A 139 -25.53 -2.31 14.01
CA ALA A 139 -24.93 -1.10 13.47
C ALA A 139 -24.24 -0.27 14.55
N ALA A 140 -24.79 -0.23 15.77
CA ALA A 140 -24.18 0.44 16.90
C ALA A 140 -22.86 -0.22 17.31
N ASP A 141 -22.78 -1.55 17.29
CA ASP A 141 -21.58 -2.30 17.64
C ASP A 141 -20.48 -2.14 16.58
N ALA A 142 -20.83 -2.20 15.30
CA ALA A 142 -19.90 -1.91 14.21
C ALA A 142 -19.30 -0.48 14.33
N LEU A 143 -20.15 0.52 14.63
CA LEU A 143 -19.68 1.89 14.87
C LEU A 143 -18.79 2.01 16.13
N ARG A 144 -19.10 1.28 17.21
CA ARG A 144 -18.27 1.27 18.43
C ARG A 144 -16.90 0.67 18.16
N SER A 145 -16.80 -0.40 17.34
CA SER A 145 -15.54 -1.03 16.97
C SER A 145 -14.58 -0.06 16.24
N LEU A 146 -15.10 0.99 15.60
CA LEU A 146 -14.29 2.04 14.98
C LEU A 146 -13.53 2.91 15.99
N LYS A 147 -13.81 2.80 17.30
CA LYS A 147 -12.98 3.47 18.32
C LYS A 147 -11.59 2.85 18.43
N ASP A 148 -11.48 1.56 18.15
CA ASP A 148 -10.26 0.78 18.32
C ASP A 148 -9.46 0.65 17.02
N THR A 149 -10.09 0.91 15.86
CA THR A 149 -9.43 0.86 14.55
C THR A 149 -9.66 2.13 13.74
N LEU A 150 -8.62 2.57 13.04
CA LEU A 150 -8.70 3.69 12.11
C LEU A 150 -9.21 3.25 10.72
N ASP A 151 -8.87 2.02 10.32
CA ASP A 151 -9.21 1.44 9.01
C ASP A 151 -10.60 0.81 9.05
N MET A 152 -11.56 1.42 8.38
CA MET A 152 -12.95 0.96 8.33
C MET A 152 -13.13 -0.37 7.59
N ASP A 153 -12.18 -0.78 6.75
CA ASP A 153 -12.25 -2.07 6.05
C ASP A 153 -12.01 -3.26 7.00
N LYS A 154 -11.47 -2.99 8.19
CA LYS A 154 -11.26 -3.99 9.25
C LYS A 154 -12.51 -4.23 10.09
N VAL A 155 -13.57 -3.43 9.92
CA VAL A 155 -14.82 -3.58 10.68
C VAL A 155 -15.86 -4.27 9.80
N PRO A 156 -16.17 -5.55 10.07
CA PRO A 156 -17.20 -6.26 9.34
C PRO A 156 -18.57 -5.61 9.59
N HIS A 157 -19.47 -5.75 8.63
CA HIS A 157 -20.87 -5.29 8.72
C HIS A 157 -21.08 -3.77 8.90
N LEU A 158 -20.05 -2.95 8.73
CA LEU A 158 -20.20 -1.51 8.68
C LEU A 158 -20.95 -1.11 7.42
N SER A 159 -22.17 -0.54 7.57
CA SER A 159 -23.01 -0.16 6.44
C SER A 159 -22.37 0.93 5.58
N GLY A 160 -22.64 0.94 4.27
CA GLY A 160 -22.21 2.02 3.37
C GLY A 160 -22.66 3.39 3.84
N TYR A 161 -23.90 3.45 4.36
CA TYR A 161 -24.49 4.66 4.93
C TYR A 161 -23.69 5.22 6.11
N ASP A 162 -23.27 4.35 7.05
CA ASP A 162 -22.46 4.79 8.19
C ASP A 162 -21.04 5.11 7.77
N ARG A 163 -20.48 4.33 6.86
CA ARG A 163 -19.13 4.55 6.31
C ARG A 163 -18.99 5.96 5.73
N GLU A 164 -19.90 6.41 4.90
CA GLU A 164 -19.90 7.77 4.33
C GLU A 164 -20.01 8.87 5.38
N ARG A 165 -20.74 8.61 6.47
CA ARG A 165 -20.95 9.59 7.53
C ARG A 165 -19.80 9.71 8.51
N VAL A 166 -19.03 8.65 8.69
CA VAL A 166 -17.93 8.64 9.65
C VAL A 166 -16.56 8.72 9.02
N CYS A 167 -16.44 8.60 7.69
CA CYS A 167 -15.14 8.69 7.01
C CYS A 167 -14.50 10.07 7.14
N VAL A 168 -13.18 10.09 6.96
CA VAL A 168 -12.40 11.35 6.85
C VAL A 168 -12.90 12.11 5.62
N PRO A 169 -13.35 13.37 5.76
CA PRO A 169 -13.84 14.16 4.64
C PRO A 169 -12.71 14.51 3.66
N GLN A 170 -13.08 14.75 2.40
CA GLN A 170 -12.13 15.14 1.36
C GLN A 170 -11.39 16.43 1.74
N PHE A 171 -12.13 17.42 2.24
CA PHE A 171 -11.58 18.64 2.83
C PHE A 171 -11.78 18.56 4.35
N CYS A 172 -10.68 18.50 5.09
CA CYS A 172 -10.70 18.39 6.55
C CYS A 172 -9.92 19.56 7.13
N ASP A 173 -10.63 20.48 7.76
CA ASP A 173 -10.09 21.66 8.41
C ASP A 173 -9.96 21.48 9.93
N CYS A 174 -10.15 20.25 10.42
CA CYS A 174 -10.08 20.02 11.87
C CYS A 174 -8.66 20.25 12.40
N ASP A 175 -8.59 21.07 13.47
CA ASP A 175 -7.34 21.40 14.18
C ASP A 175 -7.05 20.46 15.36
N HIS A 176 -7.73 19.33 15.44
CA HIS A 176 -7.54 18.39 16.53
C HIS A 176 -6.11 17.85 16.56
N GLN A 177 -5.34 18.24 17.57
CA GLN A 177 -3.96 17.78 17.77
C GLN A 177 -3.91 16.24 17.90
N ASP A 178 -4.95 15.63 18.45
CA ASP A 178 -5.08 14.19 18.67
C ASP A 178 -5.78 13.40 17.54
N CYS A 179 -5.93 13.97 16.35
CA CYS A 179 -6.55 13.29 15.22
C CYS A 179 -5.78 12.02 14.85
N ARG A 180 -6.42 10.84 15.01
CA ARG A 180 -5.81 9.54 14.68
C ARG A 180 -5.36 9.44 13.21
N TYR A 181 -6.12 10.02 12.29
CA TYR A 181 -5.77 10.02 10.87
C TYR A 181 -4.51 10.86 10.61
N ARG A 182 -4.38 12.05 11.21
CA ARG A 182 -3.16 12.87 11.07
C ARG A 182 -1.94 12.18 11.69
N ARG A 183 -2.10 11.54 12.86
CA ARG A 183 -1.03 10.73 13.47
C ARG A 183 -0.63 9.55 12.59
N PHE A 184 -1.61 8.90 11.95
CA PHE A 184 -1.35 7.85 10.98
C PHE A 184 -0.54 8.37 9.79
N LEU A 185 -0.94 9.51 9.18
CA LEU A 185 -0.19 10.11 8.07
C LEU A 185 1.25 10.45 8.47
N LYS A 186 1.43 11.10 9.63
CA LYS A 186 2.77 11.42 10.16
C LYS A 186 3.62 10.16 10.37
N ARG A 187 3.02 9.08 10.85
CA ARG A 187 3.71 7.79 10.96
C ARG A 187 4.07 7.19 9.60
N CYS A 188 3.22 7.36 8.59
CA CYS A 188 3.53 6.91 7.24
C CYS A 188 4.72 7.65 6.62
N ASP A 189 5.00 8.87 7.06
CA ASP A 189 6.14 9.66 6.58
C ASP A 189 7.46 9.31 7.32
N ASP A 190 7.43 8.32 8.22
CA ASP A 190 8.61 7.79 8.93
C ASP A 190 9.46 6.97 7.94
N ASP A 191 10.74 7.29 7.84
CA ASP A 191 11.72 6.68 6.92
C ASP A 191 11.98 5.18 7.16
N ARG A 192 11.52 4.66 8.31
CA ARG A 192 11.54 3.21 8.59
C ARG A 192 10.60 2.42 7.68
N TYR A 193 9.56 3.04 7.12
CA TYR A 193 8.66 2.36 6.19
C TYR A 193 9.24 2.37 4.77
N VAL A 194 9.93 1.29 4.42
CA VAL A 194 10.53 1.12 3.09
C VAL A 194 9.46 0.94 2.01
N PHE A 195 8.37 0.24 2.33
CA PHE A 195 7.32 -0.10 1.38
C PHE A 195 6.00 0.60 1.71
N HIS A 196 5.46 1.31 0.73
CA HIS A 196 4.11 1.86 0.78
C HIS A 196 3.22 1.11 -0.21
N ILE A 197 2.25 0.38 0.33
CA ILE A 197 1.33 -0.45 -0.45
C ILE A 197 0.04 0.33 -0.67
N CYS A 198 -0.46 0.39 -1.90
CA CYS A 198 -1.70 1.08 -2.23
C CYS A 198 -2.47 0.35 -3.33
N ASN A 199 -3.67 0.82 -3.65
CA ASN A 199 -4.37 0.39 -4.86
C ASN A 199 -4.06 1.32 -6.05
N HIS A 200 -4.38 0.84 -7.26
CA HIS A 200 -4.15 1.61 -8.48
C HIS A 200 -4.87 2.96 -8.49
N ASN A 201 -6.06 3.03 -7.91
CA ASN A 201 -6.81 4.29 -7.83
C ASN A 201 -6.09 5.36 -7.01
N LEU A 202 -5.43 4.98 -5.91
CA LEU A 202 -4.67 5.92 -5.09
C LEU A 202 -3.38 6.37 -5.80
N LEU A 203 -2.69 5.44 -6.46
CA LEU A 203 -1.50 5.75 -7.27
C LEU A 203 -1.84 6.75 -8.39
N LEU A 204 -2.93 6.51 -9.13
CA LEU A 204 -3.40 7.40 -10.20
C LEU A 204 -3.85 8.76 -9.66
N ALA A 205 -4.55 8.79 -8.52
CA ALA A 205 -4.92 10.03 -7.86
C ALA A 205 -3.69 10.84 -7.43
N ASP A 206 -2.64 10.19 -6.93
CA ASP A 206 -1.37 10.86 -6.61
C ASP A 206 -0.70 11.43 -7.86
N ALA A 207 -0.65 10.66 -8.95
CA ALA A 207 -0.11 11.13 -10.23
C ALA A 207 -0.85 12.37 -10.76
N ILE A 208 -2.19 12.39 -10.66
CA ILE A 208 -3.00 13.57 -11.03
C ILE A 208 -2.67 14.76 -10.13
N HIS A 209 -2.58 14.56 -8.81
CA HIS A 209 -2.23 15.64 -7.88
C HIS A 209 -0.86 16.24 -8.22
N ARG A 210 0.13 15.40 -8.49
CA ARG A 210 1.49 15.84 -8.88
C ARG A 210 1.48 16.61 -10.20
N SER A 211 0.76 16.13 -11.22
CA SER A 211 0.66 16.79 -12.52
C SER A 211 0.01 18.17 -12.45
N GLN A 212 -0.85 18.40 -11.45
CA GLN A 212 -1.53 19.68 -11.21
C GLN A 212 -0.78 20.60 -10.23
N GLY A 213 0.42 20.24 -9.80
CA GLY A 213 1.17 20.97 -8.78
C GLY A 213 0.51 20.97 -7.39
N ARG A 214 -0.43 20.06 -7.14
CA ARG A 214 -1.07 19.89 -5.83
C ARG A 214 -0.19 19.09 -4.89
N ARG A 215 -0.46 19.16 -3.60
CA ARG A 215 0.21 18.32 -2.62
C ARG A 215 0.03 16.85 -2.95
N SER A 216 1.13 16.11 -3.02
CA SER A 216 1.15 14.67 -3.23
C SER A 216 0.39 13.91 -2.13
N ILE A 217 -0.23 12.80 -2.50
CA ILE A 217 -0.92 11.88 -1.58
C ILE A 217 0.06 10.85 -1.03
N LEU A 218 0.92 10.33 -1.90
CA LEU A 218 2.00 9.41 -1.56
C LEU A 218 3.30 10.18 -1.30
N PRO A 219 4.24 9.63 -0.51
CA PRO A 219 5.53 10.27 -0.28
C PRO A 219 6.34 10.39 -1.57
N GLU A 220 7.40 11.18 -1.55
CA GLU A 220 8.42 11.13 -2.60
C GLU A 220 9.05 9.73 -2.60
N HIS A 221 9.12 9.13 -3.78
CA HIS A 221 9.51 7.73 -3.95
C HIS A 221 10.56 7.57 -5.06
N GLY A 222 11.34 6.51 -4.97
CA GLY A 222 12.34 6.17 -5.97
C GLY A 222 11.87 5.11 -6.97
N ILE A 223 11.02 4.20 -6.52
CA ILE A 223 10.57 3.04 -7.29
C ILE A 223 9.05 2.92 -7.18
N ILE A 224 8.41 2.60 -8.29
CA ILE A 224 6.99 2.23 -8.35
C ILE A 224 6.88 0.84 -8.97
N ILE A 225 6.18 -0.04 -8.27
CA ILE A 225 5.82 -1.38 -8.75
C ILE A 225 4.32 -1.41 -8.95
N VAL A 226 3.88 -1.72 -10.17
CA VAL A 226 2.46 -1.86 -10.51
C VAL A 226 2.19 -3.33 -10.81
N ASP A 227 1.62 -4.03 -9.83
CA ASP A 227 1.26 -5.44 -9.97
C ASP A 227 -0.11 -5.57 -10.62
N GLU A 228 -0.28 -6.55 -11.54
CA GLU A 228 -1.48 -6.71 -12.36
C GLU A 228 -1.87 -5.42 -13.11
N ALA A 229 -0.87 -4.81 -13.77
CA ALA A 229 -1.00 -3.50 -14.43
C ALA A 229 -2.15 -3.41 -15.44
N HIS A 230 -2.59 -4.53 -16.01
CA HIS A 230 -3.73 -4.57 -16.92
C HIS A 230 -5.05 -4.14 -16.25
N HIS A 231 -5.21 -4.34 -14.94
CA HIS A 231 -6.34 -3.80 -14.18
C HIS A 231 -6.25 -2.29 -13.97
N CYS A 232 -5.03 -1.73 -13.96
CA CYS A 232 -4.84 -0.28 -13.88
C CYS A 232 -5.37 0.43 -15.13
N LEU A 233 -5.29 -0.22 -16.29
CA LEU A 233 -5.70 0.33 -17.58
C LEU A 233 -7.23 0.33 -17.79
N SER A 234 -7.99 -0.59 -17.18
CA SER A 234 -9.42 -0.73 -17.46
C SER A 234 -10.29 0.35 -16.79
N ASP A 235 -10.17 0.57 -15.49
CA ASP A 235 -11.07 1.45 -14.74
C ASP A 235 -10.43 2.79 -14.35
N GLY A 236 -9.17 2.76 -13.95
CA GLY A 236 -8.43 3.95 -13.53
C GLY A 236 -8.05 4.83 -14.70
N TYR A 237 -7.63 4.23 -15.82
CA TYR A 237 -7.22 4.93 -17.02
C TYR A 237 -8.36 5.74 -17.65
N GLN A 238 -9.57 5.17 -17.70
CA GLN A 238 -10.77 5.88 -18.18
C GLN A 238 -11.05 7.14 -17.34
N ARG A 239 -10.92 7.05 -16.03
CA ARG A 239 -11.11 8.20 -15.12
C ARG A 239 -10.00 9.24 -15.29
N VAL A 240 -8.77 8.81 -15.49
CA VAL A 240 -7.63 9.71 -15.71
C VAL A 240 -7.79 10.43 -17.07
N LEU A 241 -8.11 9.70 -18.14
CA LEU A 241 -8.37 10.29 -19.46
C LEU A 241 -9.54 11.27 -19.43
N GLN A 242 -10.63 10.92 -18.76
CA GLN A 242 -11.80 11.78 -18.61
C GLN A 242 -11.43 13.08 -17.88
N HIS A 243 -10.64 12.98 -16.80
CA HIS A 243 -10.17 14.14 -16.05
C HIS A 243 -9.28 15.07 -16.91
N PHE A 244 -8.42 14.53 -17.76
CA PHE A 244 -7.58 15.33 -18.66
C PHE A 244 -8.34 15.87 -19.87
N SER A 245 -9.42 15.23 -20.31
CA SER A 245 -10.26 15.75 -21.39
C SER A 245 -11.19 16.88 -20.93
N ASP A 246 -11.65 16.82 -19.68
CA ASP A 246 -12.52 17.85 -19.09
C ASP A 246 -11.75 19.12 -18.67
N ALA A 247 -10.42 19.06 -18.69
CA ALA A 247 -9.53 20.18 -18.33
C ALA A 247 -9.13 21.07 -19.53
N LYS A 248 -9.70 20.83 -20.71
CA LYS A 248 -9.60 21.69 -21.89
C LYS A 248 -10.81 22.57 -22.02
#